data_88208869b12a83948b685a65f0320b9e
#
_entry.id   88208869b12a83948b685a65f0320b9e
#
_cell.length_a   1.000
_cell.length_b   1.000
_cell.length_c   1.000
_cell.angle_alpha   90.00
_cell.angle_beta   90.00
_cell.angle_gamma   90.00
#
_symmetry.space_group_name_H-M   'P 1'
#
loop_
_entity.id
_entity.type
_entity.pdbx_description
1 polymer ?
#
loop_
_entity_poly.entity_id
_entity_poly.type
_entity_poly.pdbx_seq_one_letter_code
_entity_poly.pdbx_strand_id
1 'polypeptide(L)'
;MKDGNEGHGMNKKYEKFKLAVGTTFAFFILVAVMGIAFVQNRYADENILEDELLEIQGDEKFHYVETGITYWQYKDTEGEPSIDSNGKRWNEAGYLTEDWKEAKGSFGSYYGELNDRVGGKYPSNLLNYYSAKKKALPVYYFRTEFEVDDAREIFQLSGEIQFDDSVIIYLNGKEIYKDNEPTEGYDPGTGYGAKEGVETSWNRVFSVENTTALKNGTNCIAVEVHQIHEDSSDVYFDFKEFKGTPEWNEVETLDGDGLILQPGDTNNQMLVNWLTPQKGGYNVQYCRKVDDFYNYTELEMERVEIEGQYCYKARLSNLRAGETYSYRLCNRKNGAHSEVFNFTTAKQGEGVKFLFVGDPQIGAGESVQQDGEAWKRTLEVGKHILPNAEFLISAGDQSDSSKTDIAIEEYYEFRSPDELKNIPVAVNKGNHDTVKEIYEEQFMPPGVWDDANYYFARDGVLFFALNSNSGSYATQIEYLKKAIQNTNPEWIIVTMHYSMFSAGPHSDEEKILNLRKVYNEAFSELDVDLVLSGHDHLYARTYLMKGMKSTGNASGLKKQGETLYLSGTSSTGSKFYEKESGKKGYIAFYDGETEKTPLISAITIQGKTLTIKTVRTTDMSVFDEITIRK
;
A
#
# COMPACT_ATOMS: atom_id res chain seq x y z
N MET A 1 39.25 -8.74 -94.20
CA MET A 1 40.47 -8.63 -93.37
C MET A 1 40.00 -8.42 -91.95
N LYS A 2 40.17 -9.41 -91.19
CA LYS A 2 40.77 -9.48 -89.83
C LYS A 2 40.49 -8.23 -89.00
N ASP A 3 39.93 -8.23 -87.87
CA ASP A 3 40.08 -9.03 -86.65
C ASP A 3 38.92 -8.58 -85.67
N GLY A 4 38.50 -9.24 -84.72
CA GLY A 4 39.09 -10.07 -83.78
C GLY A 4 38.07 -10.51 -82.70
N ASN A 5 38.19 -11.71 -82.45
CA ASN A 5 37.37 -12.46 -81.51
C ASN A 5 38.15 -12.62 -80.20
N GLU A 6 38.09 -11.64 -79.30
CA GLU A 6 38.70 -11.75 -77.95
C GLU A 6 37.83 -11.24 -76.77
N GLY A 7 36.60 -10.83 -77.01
CA GLY A 7 35.75 -10.29 -75.96
C GLY A 7 34.88 -11.29 -75.18
N HIS A 8 34.74 -12.53 -75.69
CA HIS A 8 33.75 -13.50 -75.15
C HIS A 8 34.28 -14.43 -74.03
N GLY A 9 35.58 -14.52 -73.83
CA GLY A 9 36.19 -15.44 -72.82
C GLY A 9 36.27 -14.85 -71.40
N MET A 10 36.43 -13.52 -71.27
CA MET A 10 36.54 -12.90 -69.95
C MET A 10 35.20 -12.69 -69.24
N ASN A 11 34.13 -12.43 -69.98
CA ASN A 11 32.82 -12.26 -69.36
C ASN A 11 32.24 -13.54 -68.77
N LYS A 12 32.51 -14.72 -69.37
CA LYS A 12 32.07 -16.03 -68.83
C LYS A 12 32.84 -16.43 -67.57
N LYS A 13 34.10 -16.03 -67.40
CA LYS A 13 34.88 -16.30 -66.19
C LYS A 13 34.43 -15.37 -65.04
N TYR A 14 34.05 -14.13 -65.32
CA TYR A 14 33.59 -13.18 -64.33
C TYR A 14 32.17 -13.49 -63.82
N GLU A 15 31.28 -13.96 -64.72
CA GLU A 15 29.95 -14.44 -64.36
C GLU A 15 30.02 -15.72 -63.50
N LYS A 16 30.91 -16.71 -63.84
CA LYS A 16 31.11 -17.90 -63.04
C LYS A 16 31.75 -17.60 -61.68
N PHE A 17 32.60 -16.57 -61.59
CA PHE A 17 33.22 -16.14 -60.32
C PHE A 17 32.17 -15.41 -59.43
N LYS A 18 31.32 -14.55 -59.99
CA LYS A 18 30.22 -13.96 -59.26
C LYS A 18 29.19 -14.97 -58.76
N LEU A 19 28.89 -15.99 -59.57
CA LEU A 19 27.96 -17.04 -59.18
C LEU A 19 28.56 -17.94 -58.06
N ALA A 20 29.86 -18.24 -58.16
CA ALA A 20 30.54 -19.05 -57.13
C ALA A 20 30.71 -18.29 -55.81
N VAL A 21 31.05 -16.98 -55.86
CA VAL A 21 31.16 -16.15 -54.66
C VAL A 21 29.75 -15.88 -54.04
N GLY A 22 28.75 -15.66 -54.89
CA GLY A 22 27.37 -15.49 -54.43
C GLY A 22 26.77 -16.73 -53.74
N THR A 23 27.03 -17.93 -54.32
CA THR A 23 26.55 -19.19 -53.73
C THR A 23 27.32 -19.56 -52.45
N THR A 24 28.62 -19.26 -52.39
CA THR A 24 29.42 -19.49 -51.16
C THR A 24 28.98 -18.55 -50.04
N PHE A 25 28.72 -17.27 -50.38
CA PHE A 25 28.24 -16.29 -49.38
C PHE A 25 26.83 -16.64 -48.89
N ALA A 26 25.92 -17.07 -49.80
CA ALA A 26 24.58 -17.53 -49.43
C ALA A 26 24.62 -18.79 -48.57
N PHE A 27 25.56 -19.73 -48.83
CA PHE A 27 25.75 -20.91 -48.00
C PHE A 27 26.29 -20.55 -46.62
N PHE A 28 27.22 -19.64 -46.48
CA PHE A 28 27.71 -19.18 -45.18
C PHE A 28 26.66 -18.43 -44.38
N ILE A 29 25.80 -17.62 -45.04
CA ILE A 29 24.67 -16.97 -44.39
C ILE A 29 23.64 -18.02 -43.94
N LEU A 30 23.34 -19.02 -44.78
CA LEU A 30 22.38 -20.08 -44.43
C LEU A 30 22.90 -20.93 -43.26
N VAL A 31 24.18 -21.26 -43.23
CA VAL A 31 24.82 -22.01 -42.13
C VAL A 31 24.88 -21.15 -40.85
N ALA A 32 25.15 -19.84 -40.99
CA ALA A 32 25.11 -18.93 -39.85
C ALA A 32 23.67 -18.74 -39.28
N VAL A 33 22.66 -18.63 -40.15
CA VAL A 33 21.26 -18.53 -39.73
C VAL A 33 20.76 -19.85 -39.11
N MET A 34 21.12 -20.99 -39.68
CA MET A 34 20.82 -22.29 -39.06
C MET A 34 21.60 -22.51 -37.75
N GLY A 35 22.84 -22.03 -37.65
CA GLY A 35 23.61 -22.06 -36.41
C GLY A 35 23.02 -21.19 -35.34
N ILE A 36 22.56 -19.98 -35.68
CA ILE A 36 21.87 -19.08 -34.77
C ILE A 36 20.49 -19.65 -34.35
N ALA A 37 19.74 -20.21 -35.29
CA ALA A 37 18.46 -20.87 -34.98
C ALA A 37 18.66 -22.12 -34.12
N PHE A 38 19.73 -22.90 -34.34
CA PHE A 38 20.05 -24.06 -33.50
C PHE A 38 20.52 -23.66 -32.11
N VAL A 39 21.30 -22.59 -32.00
CA VAL A 39 21.69 -22.01 -30.69
C VAL A 39 20.51 -21.40 -29.99
N GLN A 40 19.62 -20.67 -30.70
CA GLN A 40 18.41 -20.12 -30.10
C GLN A 40 17.42 -21.21 -29.67
N ASN A 41 17.24 -22.29 -30.44
CA ASN A 41 16.42 -23.43 -30.01
C ASN A 41 17.06 -24.16 -28.81
N ARG A 42 18.39 -24.30 -28.79
CA ARG A 42 19.05 -24.93 -27.64
C ARG A 42 18.97 -24.07 -26.39
N TYR A 43 19.11 -22.76 -26.52
CA TYR A 43 18.89 -21.82 -25.40
C TYR A 43 17.42 -21.79 -24.95
N ALA A 44 16.46 -21.94 -25.87
CA ALA A 44 15.04 -22.03 -25.51
C ALA A 44 14.72 -23.36 -24.81
N ASP A 45 15.29 -24.49 -25.32
CA ASP A 45 15.10 -25.80 -24.70
C ASP A 45 15.84 -25.90 -23.35
N GLU A 46 17.03 -25.29 -23.21
CA GLU A 46 17.76 -25.27 -21.94
C GLU A 46 17.05 -24.38 -20.91
N ASN A 47 16.48 -23.24 -21.31
CA ASN A 47 15.69 -22.39 -20.41
C ASN A 47 14.35 -23.05 -20.00
N ILE A 48 13.68 -23.77 -20.91
CA ILE A 48 12.46 -24.53 -20.57
C ILE A 48 12.79 -25.67 -19.61
N LEU A 49 13.92 -26.36 -19.80
CA LEU A 49 14.37 -27.42 -18.89
C LEU A 49 14.87 -26.86 -17.54
N GLU A 50 15.49 -25.68 -17.52
CA GLU A 50 15.84 -24.99 -16.26
C GLU A 50 14.60 -24.48 -15.54
N ASP A 51 13.62 -23.93 -16.25
CA ASP A 51 12.35 -23.48 -15.68
C ASP A 51 11.51 -24.65 -15.17
N GLU A 52 11.42 -25.78 -15.92
CA GLU A 52 10.77 -27.00 -15.43
C GLU A 52 11.53 -27.65 -14.26
N LEU A 53 12.86 -27.61 -14.25
CA LEU A 53 13.68 -28.13 -13.13
C LEU A 53 13.58 -27.19 -11.91
N LEU A 54 13.47 -25.88 -12.11
CA LEU A 54 13.24 -24.91 -11.05
C LEU A 54 11.82 -25.04 -10.49
N GLU A 55 10.81 -25.29 -11.33
CA GLU A 55 9.44 -25.59 -10.89
C GLU A 55 9.39 -26.87 -10.06
N ILE A 56 10.04 -27.96 -10.52
CA ILE A 56 10.09 -29.25 -9.79
C ILE A 56 10.87 -29.10 -8.47
N GLN A 57 12.01 -28.41 -8.46
CA GLN A 57 12.76 -28.13 -7.23
C GLN A 57 12.06 -27.10 -6.33
N GLY A 58 11.32 -26.16 -6.91
CA GLY A 58 10.53 -25.19 -6.19
C GLY A 58 9.36 -25.82 -5.42
N ASP A 59 8.71 -26.83 -6.00
CA ASP A 59 7.57 -27.50 -5.40
C ASP A 59 7.98 -28.40 -4.23
N GLU A 60 9.12 -29.10 -4.32
CA GLU A 60 9.66 -29.94 -3.24
C GLU A 60 10.08 -29.10 -1.99
N LYS A 61 10.53 -27.88 -2.18
CA LYS A 61 10.98 -26.98 -1.09
C LYS A 61 9.88 -26.66 -0.07
N PHE A 62 8.63 -26.71 -0.49
CA PHE A 62 7.49 -26.34 0.35
C PHE A 62 6.70 -27.53 0.88
N HIS A 63 7.14 -28.75 0.66
CA HIS A 63 6.57 -29.97 1.23
C HIS A 63 7.20 -30.26 2.60
N TYR A 64 6.40 -30.20 3.65
CA TYR A 64 6.88 -30.33 5.02
C TYR A 64 6.57 -31.68 5.65
N VAL A 65 5.45 -32.29 5.26
CA VAL A 65 5.00 -33.59 5.74
C VAL A 65 4.49 -34.40 4.56
N GLU A 66 4.89 -35.68 4.50
CA GLU A 66 4.42 -36.63 3.51
C GLU A 66 4.34 -38.04 4.13
N THR A 67 3.24 -38.75 3.83
CA THR A 67 3.02 -40.10 4.37
C THR A 67 4.09 -41.06 3.94
N GLY A 68 4.55 -41.91 4.85
CA GLY A 68 5.63 -42.89 4.58
C GLY A 68 7.04 -42.31 4.47
N ILE A 69 7.20 -40.99 4.43
CA ILE A 69 8.48 -40.28 4.38
C ILE A 69 8.80 -39.63 5.71
N THR A 70 7.85 -38.83 6.25
CA THR A 70 8.04 -38.07 7.49
C THR A 70 8.04 -38.97 8.72
N TYR A 71 9.02 -38.76 9.61
CA TYR A 71 9.04 -39.38 10.93
C TYR A 71 8.18 -38.58 11.90
N TRP A 72 7.24 -39.26 12.54
CA TRP A 72 6.41 -38.75 13.59
C TRP A 72 6.89 -39.24 14.94
N GLN A 73 7.02 -38.33 15.88
CA GLN A 73 7.11 -38.63 17.30
C GLN A 73 5.68 -38.72 17.84
N TYR A 74 5.36 -39.77 18.59
CA TYR A 74 4.01 -40.00 19.04
C TYR A 74 3.93 -40.57 20.46
N LYS A 75 2.83 -40.27 21.12
CA LYS A 75 2.51 -40.75 22.46
C LYS A 75 1.12 -41.36 22.47
N ASP A 76 1.07 -42.63 22.78
CA ASP A 76 -0.12 -43.49 22.88
C ASP A 76 -0.28 -44.06 24.30
N THR A 77 -0.29 -43.16 25.28
CA THR A 77 -0.42 -43.43 26.72
C THR A 77 -1.38 -42.47 27.35
N GLU A 78 -1.99 -42.88 28.52
CA GLU A 78 -2.92 -42.00 29.24
C GLU A 78 -2.25 -40.66 29.64
N GLY A 79 -3.00 -39.57 29.51
CA GLY A 79 -2.70 -38.23 29.98
C GLY A 79 -2.01 -37.35 28.97
N GLU A 80 -2.23 -36.06 29.10
CA GLU A 80 -1.58 -35.06 28.29
C GLU A 80 -0.05 -35.01 28.55
N PRO A 81 0.79 -34.85 27.52
CA PRO A 81 2.23 -34.68 27.71
C PRO A 81 2.54 -33.46 28.54
N SER A 82 3.35 -33.63 29.58
CA SER A 82 3.76 -32.55 30.49
C SER A 82 4.66 -31.53 29.79
N ILE A 83 4.74 -30.33 30.35
CA ILE A 83 5.75 -29.34 29.99
C ILE A 83 7.14 -29.95 30.23
N ASP A 84 8.05 -29.81 29.25
CA ASP A 84 9.41 -30.36 29.34
C ASP A 84 10.32 -29.56 30.31
N SER A 85 11.55 -30.04 30.50
CA SER A 85 12.54 -29.38 31.35
C SER A 85 12.98 -28.00 30.87
N ASN A 86 12.70 -27.64 29.60
CA ASN A 86 12.97 -26.33 29.02
C ASN A 86 11.76 -25.40 29.10
N GLY A 87 10.64 -25.86 29.69
CA GLY A 87 9.43 -25.06 29.82
C GLY A 87 8.56 -25.04 28.57
N LYS A 88 8.77 -25.95 27.63
CA LYS A 88 8.01 -26.03 26.37
C LYS A 88 6.87 -27.02 26.47
N ARG A 89 5.80 -26.74 25.71
CA ARG A 89 4.66 -27.64 25.52
C ARG A 89 4.97 -28.63 24.40
N TRP A 90 4.31 -29.77 24.42
CA TRP A 90 4.49 -30.86 23.47
C TRP A 90 4.23 -30.45 21.99
N ASN A 91 3.40 -29.43 21.76
CA ASN A 91 3.04 -28.91 20.44
C ASN A 91 3.89 -27.69 19.99
N GLU A 92 5.00 -27.41 20.66
CA GLU A 92 5.94 -26.33 20.34
C GLU A 92 7.27 -26.88 19.79
N ALA A 93 7.91 -26.15 18.88
CA ALA A 93 9.22 -26.50 18.35
C ALA A 93 10.30 -26.57 19.44
N GLY A 94 11.14 -27.60 19.36
CA GLY A 94 12.23 -27.86 20.31
C GLY A 94 11.79 -28.44 21.66
N TYR A 95 10.60 -29.01 21.74
CA TYR A 95 10.16 -29.82 22.88
C TYR A 95 10.95 -31.13 22.99
N LEU A 96 11.34 -31.55 24.19
CA LEU A 96 12.09 -32.77 24.44
C LEU A 96 11.17 -34.01 24.45
N THR A 97 11.43 -34.95 23.56
CA THR A 97 10.62 -36.16 23.32
C THR A 97 11.29 -37.44 23.84
N GLU A 98 12.01 -37.39 24.95
CA GLU A 98 12.80 -38.52 25.47
C GLU A 98 12.00 -39.82 25.71
N ASP A 99 10.70 -39.71 26.02
CA ASP A 99 9.79 -40.83 26.30
C ASP A 99 8.75 -41.06 25.17
N TRP A 100 8.97 -40.46 24.01
CA TRP A 100 8.08 -40.62 22.87
C TRP A 100 8.57 -41.76 21.94
N LYS A 101 7.63 -42.41 21.28
CA LYS A 101 7.93 -43.35 20.19
C LYS A 101 8.15 -42.58 18.89
N GLU A 102 8.81 -43.19 17.94
CA GLU A 102 9.06 -42.61 16.62
C GLU A 102 8.81 -43.63 15.52
N ALA A 103 8.08 -43.25 14.47
CA ALA A 103 7.82 -44.04 13.30
C ALA A 103 7.37 -43.22 12.10
N LYS A 104 7.45 -43.82 10.90
CA LYS A 104 6.90 -43.26 9.66
C LYS A 104 5.53 -43.81 9.34
N GLY A 105 4.68 -43.00 8.69
CA GLY A 105 3.49 -43.41 8.00
C GLY A 105 2.24 -43.43 8.81
N SER A 106 1.26 -44.24 8.38
CA SER A 106 -0.01 -44.34 9.03
C SER A 106 0.04 -45.10 10.36
N PHE A 107 -0.80 -44.70 11.28
CA PHE A 107 -0.92 -45.27 12.62
C PHE A 107 -2.36 -45.71 12.86
N GLY A 108 -2.56 -46.78 13.61
CA GLY A 108 -3.92 -47.20 13.96
C GLY A 108 -3.99 -48.44 14.80
N SER A 109 -5.17 -48.77 15.25
CA SER A 109 -5.48 -49.96 16.01
C SER A 109 -6.96 -50.29 15.89
N TYR A 110 -7.26 -51.58 15.78
CA TYR A 110 -8.61 -52.10 15.91
C TYR A 110 -8.63 -53.11 17.08
N TYR A 111 -9.23 -52.71 18.20
CA TYR A 111 -9.18 -53.46 19.45
C TYR A 111 -7.79 -53.94 19.88
N GLY A 112 -6.74 -53.16 19.59
CA GLY A 112 -5.37 -53.46 19.93
C GLY A 112 -4.60 -54.29 18.87
N GLU A 113 -5.14 -54.48 17.69
CA GLU A 113 -4.52 -55.21 16.58
C GLU A 113 -4.50 -54.40 15.30
N LEU A 114 -3.56 -54.72 14.39
CA LEU A 114 -3.57 -54.17 13.03
C LEU A 114 -4.69 -54.84 12.23
N ASN A 115 -5.55 -54.05 11.60
CA ASN A 115 -6.69 -54.53 10.84
C ASN A 115 -6.99 -53.57 9.67
N ASP A 116 -7.50 -54.08 8.54
CA ASP A 116 -7.90 -53.34 7.35
C ASP A 116 -9.26 -52.62 7.51
N ARG A 117 -9.96 -52.81 8.61
CA ARG A 117 -11.20 -52.07 8.95
C ARG A 117 -10.92 -50.62 9.29
N VAL A 118 -9.68 -50.33 9.69
CA VAL A 118 -9.28 -48.99 10.10
C VAL A 118 -8.71 -48.24 8.88
N GLY A 119 -9.34 -47.16 8.46
CA GLY A 119 -8.92 -46.36 7.34
C GLY A 119 -8.95 -47.04 5.96
N GLY A 120 -9.55 -48.23 5.85
CA GLY A 120 -9.63 -49.01 4.61
C GLY A 120 -8.29 -49.59 4.14
N LYS A 121 -7.26 -49.58 5.00
CA LYS A 121 -5.94 -50.16 4.80
C LYS A 121 -5.34 -50.62 6.12
N TYR A 122 -4.42 -51.59 6.10
CA TYR A 122 -3.63 -51.85 7.29
C TYR A 122 -2.78 -50.63 7.65
N PRO A 123 -2.92 -50.06 8.87
CA PRO A 123 -1.98 -49.05 9.35
C PRO A 123 -0.55 -49.59 9.32
N SER A 124 0.42 -48.72 9.05
CA SER A 124 1.84 -49.14 9.06
C SER A 124 2.37 -49.37 10.47
N ASN A 125 1.77 -48.73 11.46
CA ASN A 125 2.17 -48.80 12.87
C ASN A 125 1.00 -49.06 13.77
N LEU A 126 1.17 -49.98 14.71
CA LEU A 126 0.20 -50.32 15.73
C LEU A 126 0.28 -49.31 16.89
N LEU A 127 -0.82 -48.65 17.20
CA LEU A 127 -0.98 -47.84 18.39
C LEU A 127 -1.38 -48.71 19.58
N ASN A 128 -0.88 -48.38 20.79
CA ASN A 128 -1.41 -48.90 22.02
C ASN A 128 -2.85 -48.44 22.18
N TYR A 129 -3.77 -49.38 22.32
CA TYR A 129 -5.20 -49.08 22.31
C TYR A 129 -5.80 -48.92 23.70
N TYR A 130 -5.32 -49.77 24.65
CA TYR A 130 -5.94 -49.89 25.94
C TYR A 130 -5.29 -49.05 27.03
N SER A 131 -6.08 -48.34 27.77
CA SER A 131 -5.75 -47.74 29.06
C SER A 131 -5.47 -48.83 30.13
N ALA A 132 -4.91 -48.40 31.26
CA ALA A 132 -4.75 -49.28 32.44
C ALA A 132 -6.06 -49.93 32.89
N LYS A 133 -7.20 -49.31 32.61
CA LYS A 133 -8.55 -49.76 32.91
C LYS A 133 -9.15 -50.68 31.82
N LYS A 134 -8.39 -51.03 30.81
CA LYS A 134 -8.84 -51.82 29.63
C LYS A 134 -9.98 -51.15 28.83
N LYS A 135 -9.97 -49.85 28.76
CA LYS A 135 -10.83 -49.03 27.92
C LYS A 135 -10.00 -48.42 26.80
N ALA A 136 -10.62 -48.00 25.71
CA ALA A 136 -9.93 -47.23 24.67
C ALA A 136 -9.21 -46.00 25.27
N LEU A 137 -8.02 -45.68 24.76
CA LEU A 137 -7.36 -44.43 25.14
C LEU A 137 -8.12 -43.24 24.56
N PRO A 138 -8.37 -42.17 25.34
CA PRO A 138 -9.18 -41.06 24.88
C PRO A 138 -8.47 -40.22 23.81
N VAL A 139 -7.12 -40.07 23.87
CA VAL A 139 -6.33 -39.15 23.04
C VAL A 139 -5.01 -39.75 22.65
N TYR A 140 -4.58 -39.46 21.43
CA TYR A 140 -3.27 -39.79 20.87
C TYR A 140 -2.59 -38.53 20.42
N TYR A 141 -1.29 -38.39 20.70
CA TYR A 141 -0.50 -37.20 20.40
C TYR A 141 0.56 -37.52 19.37
N PHE A 142 0.65 -36.69 18.33
CA PHE A 142 1.63 -36.82 17.26
C PHE A 142 2.29 -35.47 17.04
N ARG A 143 3.59 -35.47 16.75
CA ARG A 143 4.33 -34.25 16.37
C ARG A 143 5.47 -34.57 15.43
N THR A 144 5.82 -33.60 14.60
CA THR A 144 7.05 -33.60 13.81
C THR A 144 7.57 -32.19 13.66
N GLU A 145 8.87 -32.05 13.44
CA GLU A 145 9.51 -30.76 13.20
C GLU A 145 9.99 -30.70 11.75
N PHE A 146 9.92 -29.50 11.18
CA PHE A 146 10.37 -29.23 9.82
C PHE A 146 11.03 -27.85 9.76
N GLU A 147 11.91 -27.66 8.77
CA GLU A 147 12.62 -26.40 8.56
C GLU A 147 11.93 -25.55 7.50
N VAL A 148 11.93 -24.25 7.71
CA VAL A 148 11.44 -23.24 6.77
C VAL A 148 12.52 -22.20 6.58
N ASP A 149 13.02 -22.04 5.37
CA ASP A 149 14.06 -21.07 5.04
C ASP A 149 13.53 -19.64 5.14
N ASP A 150 12.40 -19.38 4.51
CA ASP A 150 11.73 -18.07 4.55
C ASP A 150 10.21 -18.23 4.59
N ALA A 151 9.64 -17.99 5.78
CA ALA A 151 8.19 -18.07 5.99
C ALA A 151 7.38 -17.04 5.17
N ARG A 152 8.04 -16.01 4.66
CA ARG A 152 7.42 -14.97 3.82
C ARG A 152 7.11 -15.45 2.41
N GLU A 153 7.84 -16.47 1.94
CA GLU A 153 7.58 -17.10 0.64
C GLU A 153 6.32 -17.97 0.63
N ILE A 154 5.71 -18.20 1.80
CA ILE A 154 4.58 -19.11 1.96
C ILE A 154 3.32 -18.31 2.25
N PHE A 155 2.43 -18.31 1.31
CA PHE A 155 1.15 -17.61 1.39
C PHE A 155 0.09 -18.42 2.12
N GLN A 156 -0.05 -19.68 1.77
CA GLN A 156 -1.06 -20.57 2.28
C GLN A 156 -0.44 -21.89 2.73
N LEU A 157 -0.97 -22.46 3.80
CA LEU A 157 -0.65 -23.80 4.25
C LEU A 157 -1.84 -24.71 3.94
N SER A 158 -1.59 -25.86 3.35
CA SER A 158 -2.63 -26.86 3.10
C SER A 158 -2.18 -28.22 3.63
N GLY A 159 -3.15 -29.00 4.06
CA GLY A 159 -2.92 -30.36 4.53
C GLY A 159 -4.01 -31.31 4.08
N GLU A 160 -3.60 -32.58 3.85
CA GLU A 160 -4.49 -33.70 3.66
C GLU A 160 -4.27 -34.70 4.80
N ILE A 161 -5.32 -35.00 5.54
CA ILE A 161 -5.26 -35.84 6.73
C ILE A 161 -6.39 -36.88 6.73
N GLN A 162 -6.11 -38.06 7.24
CA GLN A 162 -7.08 -39.10 7.51
C GLN A 162 -7.05 -39.44 9.00
N PHE A 163 -8.18 -39.43 9.67
CA PHE A 163 -8.29 -39.64 11.10
C PHE A 163 -9.62 -40.30 11.49
N ASP A 164 -9.68 -40.78 12.72
CA ASP A 164 -10.81 -41.43 13.41
C ASP A 164 -10.67 -41.20 14.92
N ASP A 165 -11.55 -40.56 15.68
CA ASP A 165 -12.87 -39.96 15.38
C ASP A 165 -12.81 -38.45 15.18
N SER A 166 -11.93 -37.70 15.89
CA SER A 166 -11.77 -36.26 15.80
C SER A 166 -10.30 -35.84 15.84
N VAL A 167 -10.02 -34.64 15.35
CA VAL A 167 -8.65 -34.14 15.22
C VAL A 167 -8.55 -32.67 15.59
N ILE A 168 -7.43 -32.31 16.23
CA ILE A 168 -6.96 -30.91 16.39
C ILE A 168 -5.53 -30.83 15.91
N ILE A 169 -5.23 -29.86 15.04
CA ILE A 169 -3.90 -29.62 14.47
C ILE A 169 -3.35 -28.30 14.97
N TYR A 170 -2.11 -28.32 15.43
CA TYR A 170 -1.37 -27.17 15.92
C TYR A 170 -0.13 -26.90 15.07
N LEU A 171 0.17 -25.62 14.84
CA LEU A 171 1.43 -25.14 14.30
C LEU A 171 2.11 -24.24 15.34
N ASN A 172 3.29 -24.65 15.82
CA ASN A 172 4.05 -23.94 16.85
C ASN A 172 3.23 -23.60 18.11
N GLY A 173 2.36 -24.53 18.55
CA GLY A 173 1.50 -24.36 19.72
C GLY A 173 0.18 -23.61 19.47
N LYS A 174 -0.05 -23.12 18.26
CA LYS A 174 -1.29 -22.45 17.87
C LYS A 174 -2.18 -23.40 17.09
N GLU A 175 -3.46 -23.54 17.49
CA GLU A 175 -4.47 -24.30 16.74
C GLU A 175 -4.64 -23.68 15.34
N ILE A 176 -4.54 -24.50 14.30
CA ILE A 176 -4.73 -24.09 12.90
C ILE A 176 -5.90 -24.80 12.22
N TYR A 177 -6.28 -25.97 12.70
CA TYR A 177 -7.40 -26.74 12.15
C TYR A 177 -7.97 -27.69 13.20
N LYS A 178 -9.26 -27.93 13.14
CA LYS A 178 -9.95 -28.98 13.91
C LYS A 178 -11.18 -29.48 13.19
N ASP A 179 -11.53 -30.75 13.42
CA ASP A 179 -12.71 -31.36 12.85
C ASP A 179 -13.32 -32.39 13.81
N ASN A 180 -14.64 -32.45 13.78
CA ASN A 180 -15.47 -33.36 14.58
C ASN A 180 -15.33 -33.26 16.12
N GLU A 181 -14.80 -32.15 16.63
CA GLU A 181 -14.76 -31.93 18.08
C GLU A 181 -16.14 -31.51 18.64
N PRO A 182 -16.47 -31.85 19.89
CA PRO A 182 -17.68 -31.36 20.54
C PRO A 182 -17.58 -29.87 20.86
N THR A 183 -18.71 -29.16 20.80
CA THR A 183 -18.78 -27.70 20.99
C THR A 183 -18.76 -27.27 22.47
N GLU A 184 -19.04 -28.15 23.42
CA GLU A 184 -19.05 -27.85 24.86
C GLU A 184 -18.63 -29.06 25.71
N GLY A 185 -17.99 -28.82 26.85
CA GLY A 185 -17.67 -29.83 27.87
C GLY A 185 -16.48 -30.73 27.57
N TYR A 186 -15.64 -30.32 26.64
CA TYR A 186 -14.44 -31.01 26.19
C TYR A 186 -13.25 -30.68 27.07
N ASP A 187 -12.51 -31.70 27.52
CA ASP A 187 -11.23 -31.56 28.19
C ASP A 187 -10.10 -32.00 27.22
N PRO A 188 -9.34 -31.08 26.64
CA PRO A 188 -8.33 -31.39 25.60
C PRO A 188 -7.28 -32.41 26.04
N GLY A 189 -7.01 -32.54 27.30
CA GLY A 189 -5.90 -33.35 27.77
C GLY A 189 -6.26 -34.77 28.21
N THR A 190 -7.53 -35.09 28.51
CA THR A 190 -7.92 -36.33 29.17
C THR A 190 -9.24 -36.89 28.72
N GLY A 191 -9.99 -36.16 27.89
CA GLY A 191 -11.38 -36.48 27.57
C GLY A 191 -11.59 -37.12 26.20
N TYR A 192 -12.60 -37.97 26.12
CA TYR A 192 -13.17 -38.37 24.83
C TYR A 192 -13.80 -37.16 24.17
N GLY A 193 -13.48 -36.92 22.90
CA GLY A 193 -13.66 -35.60 22.30
C GLY A 193 -14.17 -35.59 20.87
N ALA A 194 -14.99 -36.55 20.45
CA ALA A 194 -15.64 -36.49 19.15
C ALA A 194 -17.12 -36.11 19.27
N LYS A 195 -17.63 -35.35 18.31
CA LYS A 195 -19.02 -34.96 18.20
C LYS A 195 -19.90 -36.15 17.78
N GLU A 196 -19.42 -36.97 16.88
CA GLU A 196 -20.03 -38.18 16.38
C GLU A 196 -18.99 -39.24 16.09
N GLY A 197 -19.32 -40.52 16.23
CA GLY A 197 -18.45 -41.63 15.87
C GLY A 197 -18.50 -41.93 14.39
N VAL A 198 -17.41 -42.43 13.86
CA VAL A 198 -17.30 -42.92 12.49
C VAL A 198 -16.89 -44.39 12.47
N GLU A 199 -17.39 -45.14 11.49
CA GLU A 199 -17.04 -46.57 11.33
C GLU A 199 -15.74 -46.77 10.51
N THR A 200 -15.33 -45.71 9.77
CA THR A 200 -14.11 -45.66 8.96
C THR A 200 -13.48 -44.30 9.10
N SER A 201 -12.16 -44.26 9.03
CA SER A 201 -11.43 -43.01 9.15
C SER A 201 -11.84 -41.96 8.11
N TRP A 202 -11.99 -40.75 8.56
CA TRP A 202 -12.32 -39.62 7.69
C TRP A 202 -11.09 -39.11 6.95
N ASN A 203 -11.29 -38.78 5.66
CA ASN A 203 -10.30 -38.10 4.84
C ASN A 203 -10.70 -36.64 4.69
N ARG A 204 -9.83 -35.73 5.09
CA ARG A 204 -10.04 -34.27 5.03
C ARG A 204 -8.89 -33.55 4.37
N VAL A 205 -9.27 -32.56 3.57
CA VAL A 205 -8.35 -31.55 3.06
C VAL A 205 -8.69 -30.24 3.75
N PHE A 206 -7.68 -29.58 4.28
CA PHE A 206 -7.82 -28.26 4.89
C PHE A 206 -6.80 -27.27 4.32
N SER A 207 -7.12 -26.00 4.46
CA SER A 207 -6.28 -24.91 4.02
C SER A 207 -6.41 -23.76 5.01
N VAL A 208 -5.28 -23.20 5.39
CA VAL A 208 -5.19 -22.05 6.30
C VAL A 208 -4.28 -21.01 5.71
N GLU A 209 -4.65 -19.74 5.81
CA GLU A 209 -3.76 -18.66 5.43
C GLU A 209 -2.52 -18.68 6.33
N ASN A 210 -1.35 -18.44 5.76
CA ASN A 210 -0.13 -18.31 6.53
C ASN A 210 -0.18 -17.02 7.34
N THR A 211 -0.71 -17.13 8.51
CA THR A 211 -0.63 -16.08 9.50
C THR A 211 0.67 -16.23 10.30
N THR A 212 0.87 -15.43 11.30
CA THR A 212 2.04 -15.37 12.18
C THR A 212 2.46 -16.66 12.90
N ALA A 213 1.88 -17.81 12.56
CA ALA A 213 2.21 -19.08 13.21
C ALA A 213 3.46 -19.74 12.64
N LEU A 214 3.73 -19.58 11.33
CA LEU A 214 4.94 -20.10 10.66
C LEU A 214 6.12 -19.16 10.92
N LYS A 215 7.31 -19.74 11.12
CA LYS A 215 8.54 -19.00 11.46
C LYS A 215 9.69 -19.46 10.57
N ASN A 216 10.67 -18.60 10.36
CA ASN A 216 11.95 -19.02 9.78
C ASN A 216 12.66 -19.98 10.74
N GLY A 217 13.33 -21.00 10.20
CA GLY A 217 13.96 -22.06 10.96
C GLY A 217 13.00 -23.17 11.36
N THR A 218 13.23 -23.77 12.51
CA THR A 218 12.50 -24.97 12.98
C THR A 218 11.06 -24.63 13.39
N ASN A 219 10.11 -25.32 12.78
CA ASN A 219 8.68 -25.29 13.09
C ASN A 219 8.22 -26.66 13.56
N CYS A 220 7.12 -26.71 14.31
CA CYS A 220 6.50 -27.94 14.77
C CYS A 220 5.04 -27.99 14.33
N ILE A 221 4.67 -29.05 13.60
CA ILE A 221 3.27 -29.43 13.43
C ILE A 221 2.94 -30.56 14.41
N ALA A 222 1.84 -30.39 15.12
CA ALA A 222 1.41 -31.33 16.15
C ALA A 222 -0.08 -31.62 16.04
N VAL A 223 -0.49 -32.84 16.39
CA VAL A 223 -1.85 -33.33 16.18
C VAL A 223 -2.34 -34.09 17.41
N GLU A 224 -3.55 -33.80 17.85
CA GLU A 224 -4.36 -34.62 18.76
C GLU A 224 -5.41 -35.39 17.97
N VAL A 225 -5.49 -36.70 18.18
CA VAL A 225 -6.57 -37.54 17.66
C VAL A 225 -7.36 -38.07 18.84
N HIS A 226 -8.68 -37.82 18.87
CA HIS A 226 -9.55 -38.18 19.98
C HIS A 226 -10.54 -39.23 19.58
N GLN A 227 -10.81 -40.13 20.52
CA GLN A 227 -11.90 -41.13 20.47
C GLN A 227 -13.21 -40.54 20.96
N ILE A 228 -14.34 -41.03 20.43
CA ILE A 228 -15.66 -40.58 20.86
C ILE A 228 -15.99 -41.01 22.30
N HIS A 229 -15.67 -42.24 22.68
CA HIS A 229 -15.92 -42.78 24.01
C HIS A 229 -15.03 -44.00 24.35
N GLU A 230 -15.11 -44.46 25.58
CA GLU A 230 -14.29 -45.55 26.14
C GLU A 230 -14.49 -46.93 25.50
N ASP A 231 -15.56 -47.11 24.72
CA ASP A 231 -15.91 -48.35 24.02
C ASP A 231 -15.67 -48.27 22.50
N SER A 232 -15.02 -47.23 22.00
CA SER A 232 -14.63 -47.14 20.58
C SER A 232 -13.92 -48.42 20.13
N SER A 233 -14.06 -48.79 18.85
CA SER A 233 -13.46 -50.03 18.30
C SER A 233 -12.08 -49.82 17.73
N ASP A 234 -11.81 -48.62 17.26
CA ASP A 234 -10.63 -48.32 16.44
C ASP A 234 -10.12 -46.88 16.61
N VAL A 235 -8.95 -46.66 16.11
CA VAL A 235 -8.30 -45.35 15.96
C VAL A 235 -7.48 -45.35 14.71
N TYR A 236 -7.46 -44.24 13.97
CA TYR A 236 -6.63 -44.08 12.82
C TYR A 236 -6.05 -42.67 12.71
N PHE A 237 -4.80 -42.59 12.26
CA PHE A 237 -4.13 -41.33 11.94
C PHE A 237 -3.17 -41.50 10.78
N ASP A 238 -3.32 -40.69 9.76
CA ASP A 238 -2.38 -40.56 8.65
C ASP A 238 -2.37 -39.15 8.11
N PHE A 239 -1.29 -38.43 8.30
CA PHE A 239 -1.09 -37.13 7.69
C PHE A 239 -0.49 -37.33 6.32
N LYS A 240 -1.33 -37.22 5.28
CA LYS A 240 -0.97 -37.51 3.90
C LYS A 240 0.04 -36.54 3.37
N GLU A 241 -0.22 -35.26 3.55
CA GLU A 241 0.59 -34.17 3.06
C GLU A 241 0.37 -32.93 3.92
N PHE A 242 1.44 -32.17 4.14
CA PHE A 242 1.37 -30.79 4.63
C PHE A 242 2.37 -29.95 3.85
N LYS A 243 1.89 -28.92 3.18
CA LYS A 243 2.70 -28.08 2.32
C LYS A 243 2.36 -26.60 2.42
N GLY A 244 3.36 -25.78 2.08
CA GLY A 244 3.19 -24.39 1.79
C GLY A 244 2.87 -24.16 0.31
N THR A 245 2.08 -23.18 0.01
CA THR A 245 1.90 -22.69 -1.35
C THR A 245 2.69 -21.39 -1.46
N PRO A 246 3.70 -21.32 -2.34
CA PRO A 246 4.43 -20.09 -2.58
C PRO A 246 3.51 -19.04 -3.23
N GLU A 247 3.80 -17.78 -2.98
CA GLU A 247 3.02 -16.63 -3.44
C GLU A 247 2.93 -16.51 -5.00
N TRP A 248 3.62 -17.41 -5.73
CA TRP A 248 3.91 -17.31 -7.17
C TRP A 248 2.81 -17.83 -8.11
N ASN A 249 1.71 -18.39 -7.64
CA ASN A 249 0.61 -18.75 -8.52
C ASN A 249 -0.38 -17.59 -8.65
N GLU A 250 -0.14 -16.74 -9.66
CA GLU A 250 -1.12 -15.76 -10.22
C GLU A 250 -2.12 -15.18 -9.20
N VAL A 251 -1.61 -14.73 -8.06
CA VAL A 251 -2.42 -13.84 -7.23
C VAL A 251 -2.47 -12.54 -8.00
N GLU A 252 -3.63 -12.20 -8.52
CA GLU A 252 -3.86 -10.87 -9.08
C GLU A 252 -3.24 -9.86 -8.14
N THR A 253 -2.13 -9.24 -8.57
CA THR A 253 -1.53 -8.14 -7.81
C THR A 253 -2.60 -7.09 -7.63
N LEU A 254 -2.79 -6.61 -6.43
CA LEU A 254 -3.71 -5.51 -6.21
C LEU A 254 -3.18 -4.30 -6.96
N ASP A 255 -4.05 -3.76 -7.79
CA ASP A 255 -3.79 -2.47 -8.39
C ASP A 255 -3.80 -1.40 -7.29
N GLY A 256 -2.71 -0.67 -7.18
CA GLY A 256 -2.59 0.48 -6.28
C GLY A 256 -3.11 1.79 -6.89
N ASP A 257 -3.81 1.73 -8.01
CA ASP A 257 -4.39 2.91 -8.64
C ASP A 257 -5.46 3.55 -7.74
N GLY A 258 -5.46 4.87 -7.69
CA GLY A 258 -6.33 5.63 -6.79
C GLY A 258 -5.88 5.65 -5.31
N LEU A 259 -4.72 5.09 -4.98
CA LEU A 259 -4.12 5.15 -3.65
C LEU A 259 -3.40 6.48 -3.42
N ILE A 260 -3.71 7.16 -2.33
CA ILE A 260 -3.04 8.38 -1.91
C ILE A 260 -2.71 8.35 -0.42
N LEU A 261 -1.71 9.12 -0.05
CA LEU A 261 -1.42 9.47 1.33
C LEU A 261 -1.98 10.84 1.68
N GLN A 262 -2.37 11.00 2.95
CA GLN A 262 -2.73 12.30 3.52
C GLN A 262 -2.01 12.51 4.85
N PRO A 263 -1.66 13.77 5.22
CA PRO A 263 -1.00 14.02 6.50
C PRO A 263 -1.92 13.68 7.67
N GLY A 264 -1.40 13.05 8.72
CA GLY A 264 -2.12 12.88 9.98
C GLY A 264 -2.13 14.16 10.83
N ASP A 265 -2.79 14.14 11.98
CA ASP A 265 -2.87 15.30 12.91
C ASP A 265 -1.49 15.76 13.39
N THR A 266 -0.57 14.81 13.55
CA THR A 266 0.77 15.00 14.08
C THR A 266 1.83 14.26 13.23
N ASN A 267 3.11 14.51 13.49
CA ASN A 267 4.23 13.91 12.76
C ASN A 267 4.32 12.37 12.88
N ASN A 268 3.65 11.78 13.88
CA ASN A 268 3.67 10.34 14.12
C ASN A 268 2.45 9.60 13.53
N GLN A 269 1.75 10.23 12.59
CA GLN A 269 0.59 9.66 11.92
C GLN A 269 0.68 9.87 10.40
N MET A 270 0.13 8.91 9.66
CA MET A 270 -0.09 8.97 8.22
C MET A 270 -1.47 8.40 7.90
N LEU A 271 -2.18 9.00 6.98
CA LEU A 271 -3.48 8.51 6.53
C LEU A 271 -3.30 7.86 5.16
N VAL A 272 -3.78 6.64 5.03
CA VAL A 272 -3.80 5.87 3.78
C VAL A 272 -5.23 5.84 3.27
N ASN A 273 -5.43 6.18 2.02
CA ASN A 273 -6.73 6.32 1.42
C ASN A 273 -6.71 5.78 -0.02
N TRP A 274 -7.55 4.79 -0.30
CA TRP A 274 -7.58 4.09 -1.59
C TRP A 274 -8.98 4.08 -2.18
N LEU A 275 -9.15 4.71 -3.35
CA LEU A 275 -10.38 4.70 -4.14
C LEU A 275 -10.25 3.61 -5.21
N THR A 276 -11.23 2.69 -5.29
CA THR A 276 -11.19 1.56 -6.21
C THR A 276 -12.60 1.07 -6.56
N PRO A 277 -12.83 0.53 -7.76
CA PRO A 277 -14.09 -0.15 -8.08
C PRO A 277 -14.22 -1.52 -7.37
N GLN A 278 -13.16 -2.03 -6.76
CA GLN A 278 -13.13 -3.37 -6.18
C GLN A 278 -13.77 -3.41 -4.80
N LYS A 279 -14.81 -4.24 -4.63
CA LYS A 279 -15.44 -4.52 -3.35
C LYS A 279 -14.74 -5.68 -2.66
N GLY A 280 -14.24 -5.45 -1.44
CA GLY A 280 -13.56 -6.51 -0.69
C GLY A 280 -13.35 -6.16 0.77
N GLY A 281 -12.63 -7.01 1.48
CA GLY A 281 -12.01 -6.73 2.75
C GLY A 281 -10.51 -6.51 2.51
N TYR A 282 -10.01 -5.33 2.84
CA TYR A 282 -8.62 -4.98 2.62
C TYR A 282 -7.97 -4.50 3.90
N ASN A 283 -6.69 -4.79 4.02
CA ASN A 283 -5.81 -4.31 5.06
C ASN A 283 -4.70 -3.45 4.45
N VAL A 284 -4.10 -2.59 5.25
CA VAL A 284 -2.81 -1.99 4.96
C VAL A 284 -1.76 -2.62 5.88
N GLN A 285 -0.68 -3.10 5.30
CA GLN A 285 0.50 -3.58 6.01
C GLN A 285 1.58 -2.52 5.92
N TYR A 286 2.26 -2.21 7.03
CA TYR A 286 3.35 -1.24 7.03
C TYR A 286 4.43 -1.56 8.06
N CYS A 287 5.66 -1.18 7.74
CA CYS A 287 6.82 -1.34 8.62
C CYS A 287 7.82 -0.23 8.36
N ARG A 288 8.85 -0.09 9.20
CA ARG A 288 10.00 0.73 8.82
C ARG A 288 10.71 0.07 7.63
N LYS A 289 11.16 0.86 6.69
CA LYS A 289 11.83 0.35 5.48
C LYS A 289 13.01 -0.59 5.78
N VAL A 290 13.71 -0.36 6.88
CA VAL A 290 14.82 -1.22 7.33
C VAL A 290 14.38 -2.60 7.83
N ASP A 291 13.10 -2.75 8.18
CA ASP A 291 12.55 -4.00 8.70
C ASP A 291 12.03 -4.92 7.56
N ASP A 292 11.93 -4.39 6.33
CA ASP A 292 11.60 -5.11 5.08
C ASP A 292 10.47 -6.16 5.23
N PHE A 293 9.37 -5.78 5.88
CA PHE A 293 8.21 -6.61 6.23
C PHE A 293 8.50 -7.86 7.09
N TYR A 294 9.69 -8.00 7.70
CA TYR A 294 9.92 -9.03 8.73
C TYR A 294 9.06 -8.80 9.98
N ASN A 295 8.89 -7.53 10.35
CA ASN A 295 8.00 -7.11 11.42
C ASN A 295 7.14 -5.97 10.89
N TYR A 296 5.92 -6.27 10.51
CA TYR A 296 4.98 -5.27 10.04
C TYR A 296 3.77 -5.15 10.98
N THR A 297 3.13 -4.01 10.91
CA THR A 297 1.82 -3.78 11.49
C THR A 297 0.79 -3.90 10.39
N GLU A 298 -0.30 -4.58 10.68
CA GLU A 298 -1.43 -4.74 9.77
C GLU A 298 -2.67 -4.09 10.37
N LEU A 299 -3.36 -3.29 9.57
CA LEU A 299 -4.59 -2.61 9.96
C LEU A 299 -5.68 -2.87 8.95
N GLU A 300 -6.87 -3.24 9.44
CA GLU A 300 -8.06 -3.30 8.62
C GLU A 300 -8.44 -1.89 8.13
N MET A 301 -8.79 -1.79 6.85
CA MET A 301 -9.22 -0.53 6.25
C MET A 301 -10.73 -0.37 6.38
N GLU A 302 -11.17 0.78 6.88
CA GLU A 302 -12.58 1.16 6.86
C GLU A 302 -13.04 1.41 5.42
N ARG A 303 -14.22 0.90 5.09
CA ARG A 303 -14.78 1.02 3.74
C ARG A 303 -16.00 1.92 3.71
N VAL A 304 -16.01 2.87 2.79
CA VAL A 304 -17.18 3.65 2.42
C VAL A 304 -17.52 3.40 0.95
N GLU A 305 -18.80 3.25 0.63
CA GLU A 305 -19.30 3.08 -0.74
C GLU A 305 -19.74 4.44 -1.30
N ILE A 306 -19.25 4.77 -2.50
CA ILE A 306 -19.50 6.05 -3.18
C ILE A 306 -19.92 5.72 -4.61
N GLU A 307 -21.21 5.75 -4.92
CA GLU A 307 -21.75 5.58 -6.29
C GLU A 307 -21.11 4.42 -7.10
N GLY A 308 -21.02 3.24 -6.47
CA GLY A 308 -20.45 2.05 -7.10
C GLY A 308 -18.93 1.93 -7.03
N GLN A 309 -18.27 2.91 -6.44
CA GLN A 309 -16.86 2.85 -6.05
C GLN A 309 -16.74 2.61 -4.55
N TYR A 310 -15.57 2.21 -4.10
CA TYR A 310 -15.27 1.98 -2.69
C TYR A 310 -14.04 2.78 -2.28
N CYS A 311 -14.17 3.53 -1.21
CA CYS A 311 -13.06 4.23 -0.59
C CYS A 311 -12.64 3.47 0.68
N TYR A 312 -11.40 2.99 0.70
CA TYR A 312 -10.79 2.31 1.85
C TYR A 312 -9.86 3.25 2.58
N LYS A 313 -9.97 3.32 3.91
CA LYS A 313 -9.27 4.29 4.75
C LYS A 313 -8.57 3.62 5.91
N ALA A 314 -7.34 4.02 6.21
CA ALA A 314 -6.62 3.59 7.40
C ALA A 314 -5.77 4.72 7.98
N ARG A 315 -5.62 4.74 9.31
CA ARG A 315 -4.77 5.68 10.04
C ARG A 315 -3.58 4.94 10.64
N LEU A 316 -2.42 5.15 10.07
CA LEU A 316 -1.17 4.67 10.63
C LEU A 316 -0.77 5.57 11.79
N SER A 317 -0.47 4.99 12.94
CA SER A 317 -0.17 5.74 14.17
C SER A 317 1.12 5.24 14.83
N ASN A 318 1.64 6.01 15.78
CA ASN A 318 2.87 5.71 16.51
C ASN A 318 4.11 5.61 15.61
N LEU A 319 4.10 6.33 14.50
CA LEU A 319 5.25 6.42 13.61
C LEU A 319 6.40 7.18 14.28
N ARG A 320 7.62 6.78 14.02
CA ARG A 320 8.82 7.48 14.50
C ARG A 320 9.16 8.64 13.55
N ALA A 321 9.53 9.77 14.13
CA ALA A 321 9.93 10.94 13.36
C ALA A 321 11.24 10.70 12.59
N GLY A 322 11.31 11.17 11.35
CA GLY A 322 12.48 11.06 10.49
C GLY A 322 12.76 9.66 9.92
N GLU A 323 11.80 8.72 10.04
CA GLU A 323 11.94 7.36 9.56
C GLU A 323 11.20 7.17 8.22
N THR A 324 11.78 6.34 7.36
CA THR A 324 11.09 5.89 6.14
C THR A 324 10.34 4.60 6.43
N TYR A 325 9.09 4.57 6.03
CA TYR A 325 8.20 3.42 6.13
C TYR A 325 7.90 2.86 4.75
N SER A 326 7.84 1.54 4.66
CA SER A 326 7.27 0.80 3.54
C SER A 326 5.85 0.39 3.89
N TYR A 327 4.94 0.46 2.92
CA TYR A 327 3.57 -0.01 3.10
C TYR A 327 3.02 -0.61 1.81
N ARG A 328 2.01 -1.48 1.95
CA ARG A 328 1.29 -2.13 0.84
C ARG A 328 -0.15 -2.42 1.23
N LEU A 329 -1.01 -2.53 0.25
CA LEU A 329 -2.37 -3.05 0.42
C LEU A 329 -2.35 -4.57 0.46
N CYS A 330 -3.29 -5.18 1.19
CA CYS A 330 -3.46 -6.63 1.26
C CYS A 330 -4.94 -6.99 1.15
N ASN A 331 -5.30 -7.89 0.24
CA ASN A 331 -6.64 -8.45 0.15
C ASN A 331 -6.80 -9.57 1.18
N ARG A 332 -7.72 -9.39 2.13
CA ARG A 332 -7.95 -10.34 3.23
C ARG A 332 -8.46 -11.71 2.79
N LYS A 333 -9.05 -11.81 1.60
CA LYS A 333 -9.66 -13.06 1.11
C LYS A 333 -8.65 -13.99 0.44
N ASN A 334 -7.73 -13.44 -0.36
CA ASN A 334 -6.79 -14.23 -1.16
C ASN A 334 -5.32 -13.86 -0.89
N GLY A 335 -5.04 -12.92 0.04
CA GLY A 335 -3.71 -12.49 0.40
C GLY A 335 -2.96 -11.69 -0.67
N ALA A 336 -3.63 -11.34 -1.78
CA ALA A 336 -3.02 -10.51 -2.80
C ALA A 336 -2.50 -9.19 -2.23
N HIS A 337 -1.29 -8.80 -2.64
CA HIS A 337 -0.68 -7.55 -2.22
C HIS A 337 -0.53 -6.60 -3.39
N SER A 338 -0.57 -5.29 -3.10
CA SER A 338 -0.08 -4.29 -4.04
C SER A 338 1.45 -4.32 -4.08
N GLU A 339 2.03 -3.59 -5.02
CA GLU A 339 3.43 -3.19 -4.94
C GLU A 339 3.71 -2.44 -3.61
N VAL A 340 4.99 -2.33 -3.26
CA VAL A 340 5.43 -1.68 -2.03
C VAL A 340 5.69 -0.21 -2.27
N PHE A 341 4.98 0.65 -1.55
CA PHE A 341 5.15 2.10 -1.54
C PHE A 341 5.94 2.56 -0.32
N ASN A 342 6.50 3.78 -0.37
CA ASN A 342 7.28 4.32 0.72
C ASN A 342 6.87 5.76 1.04
N PHE A 343 6.92 6.12 2.32
CA PHE A 343 6.84 7.50 2.76
C PHE A 343 7.85 7.77 3.88
N THR A 344 8.22 9.04 4.07
CA THR A 344 9.11 9.43 5.15
C THR A 344 8.40 10.39 6.08
N THR A 345 8.45 10.11 7.37
CA THR A 345 7.89 11.02 8.39
C THR A 345 8.78 12.24 8.59
N ALA A 346 8.18 13.37 8.92
CA ALA A 346 8.90 14.60 9.19
C ALA A 346 9.90 14.42 10.34
N LYS A 347 11.09 15.00 10.19
CA LYS A 347 12.14 14.99 11.21
C LYS A 347 11.99 16.22 12.10
N GLN A 348 11.96 16.03 13.39
CA GLN A 348 11.78 17.11 14.33
C GLN A 348 13.01 18.02 14.40
N GLY A 349 12.81 19.36 14.40
CA GLY A 349 13.86 20.37 14.50
C GLY A 349 14.56 20.73 13.20
N GLU A 350 14.15 20.18 12.06
CA GLU A 350 14.72 20.51 10.75
C GLU A 350 13.86 21.52 9.95
N GLY A 351 12.75 22.01 10.54
CA GLY A 351 11.79 22.85 9.86
C GLY A 351 10.84 22.06 8.99
N VAL A 352 10.09 22.73 8.13
CA VAL A 352 9.06 22.11 7.28
C VAL A 352 9.33 22.42 5.82
N LYS A 353 9.15 21.42 4.96
CA LYS A 353 9.31 21.51 3.51
C LYS A 353 8.09 20.95 2.83
N PHE A 354 7.40 21.75 2.05
CA PHE A 354 6.17 21.32 1.38
C PHE A 354 6.00 21.94 0.00
N LEU A 355 5.20 21.28 -0.80
CA LEU A 355 4.78 21.76 -2.12
C LEU A 355 3.43 22.44 -2.02
N PHE A 356 3.19 23.40 -2.90
CA PHE A 356 1.90 24.06 -3.03
C PHE A 356 1.51 24.19 -4.50
N VAL A 357 0.24 23.89 -4.78
CA VAL A 357 -0.40 24.06 -6.08
C VAL A 357 -1.74 24.79 -5.93
N GLY A 358 -2.15 25.51 -6.96
CA GLY A 358 -3.49 26.05 -7.07
C GLY A 358 -4.51 24.98 -7.43
N ASP A 359 -5.22 25.21 -8.52
CA ASP A 359 -6.36 24.40 -8.96
C ASP A 359 -5.91 23.31 -9.95
N PRO A 360 -5.92 22.03 -9.60
CA PRO A 360 -5.74 20.95 -10.54
C PRO A 360 -6.86 20.89 -11.59
N GLN A 361 -8.07 21.07 -11.14
CA GLN A 361 -9.33 21.14 -11.89
C GLN A 361 -9.36 20.18 -13.08
N ILE A 362 -9.14 18.89 -12.77
CA ILE A 362 -9.20 17.80 -13.75
C ILE A 362 -10.60 17.79 -14.36
N GLY A 363 -10.67 17.75 -15.69
CA GLY A 363 -11.91 17.81 -16.45
C GLY A 363 -12.23 19.18 -17.03
N ALA A 364 -11.53 20.25 -16.64
CA ALA A 364 -11.74 21.61 -17.16
C ALA A 364 -11.08 21.84 -18.54
N GLY A 365 -10.14 20.97 -18.95
CA GLY A 365 -9.41 21.07 -20.21
C GLY A 365 -10.11 20.34 -21.37
N GLU A 366 -9.31 19.83 -22.31
CA GLU A 366 -9.82 19.12 -23.49
C GLU A 366 -10.30 17.71 -23.16
N SER A 367 -9.67 17.03 -22.20
CA SER A 367 -10.09 15.72 -21.68
C SER A 367 -9.52 15.46 -20.28
N VAL A 368 -10.21 14.62 -19.52
CA VAL A 368 -9.83 14.17 -18.17
C VAL A 368 -8.42 13.55 -18.19
N GLN A 369 -8.12 12.71 -19.18
CA GLN A 369 -6.82 12.04 -19.31
C GLN A 369 -5.67 13.03 -19.58
N GLN A 370 -5.89 14.04 -20.46
CA GLN A 370 -4.85 15.06 -20.73
C GLN A 370 -4.56 15.92 -19.50
N ASP A 371 -5.60 16.26 -18.74
CA ASP A 371 -5.46 16.99 -17.48
C ASP A 371 -4.73 16.12 -16.44
N GLY A 372 -5.06 14.82 -16.36
CA GLY A 372 -4.37 13.85 -15.52
C GLY A 372 -2.87 13.73 -15.84
N GLU A 373 -2.51 13.61 -17.12
CA GLU A 373 -1.11 13.62 -17.55
C GLU A 373 -0.38 14.93 -17.22
N ALA A 374 -1.06 16.07 -17.35
CA ALA A 374 -0.49 17.37 -17.01
C ALA A 374 -0.32 17.50 -15.48
N TRP A 375 -1.25 16.98 -14.70
CA TRP A 375 -1.16 16.87 -13.25
C TRP A 375 0.05 16.03 -12.82
N LYS A 376 0.21 14.85 -13.40
CA LYS A 376 1.38 13.98 -13.16
C LYS A 376 2.69 14.72 -13.41
N ARG A 377 2.82 15.39 -14.58
CA ARG A 377 4.02 16.19 -14.88
C ARG A 377 4.29 17.28 -13.83
N THR A 378 3.24 17.91 -13.32
CA THR A 378 3.38 18.94 -12.26
C THR A 378 3.95 18.34 -10.98
N LEU A 379 3.49 17.16 -10.58
CA LEU A 379 4.00 16.46 -9.40
C LEU A 379 5.44 15.96 -9.60
N GLU A 380 5.79 15.45 -10.77
CA GLU A 380 7.17 15.07 -11.14
C GLU A 380 8.12 16.27 -11.00
N VAL A 381 7.72 17.44 -11.49
CA VAL A 381 8.48 18.68 -11.30
C VAL A 381 8.59 19.04 -9.83
N GLY A 382 7.49 18.95 -9.08
CA GLY A 382 7.48 19.19 -7.64
C GLY A 382 8.49 18.31 -6.90
N LYS A 383 8.46 17.01 -7.17
CA LYS A 383 9.41 16.04 -6.62
C LYS A 383 10.86 16.34 -7.01
N HIS A 384 11.09 16.83 -8.22
CA HIS A 384 12.42 17.22 -8.68
C HIS A 384 12.96 18.46 -7.95
N ILE A 385 12.13 19.52 -7.79
CA ILE A 385 12.57 20.78 -7.17
C ILE A 385 12.65 20.72 -5.64
N LEU A 386 11.88 19.81 -5.02
CA LEU A 386 11.88 19.58 -3.57
C LEU A 386 11.75 18.07 -3.26
N PRO A 387 12.84 17.28 -3.48
CA PRO A 387 12.81 15.81 -3.36
C PRO A 387 12.43 15.30 -1.96
N ASN A 388 12.60 16.12 -0.94
CA ASN A 388 12.29 15.83 0.45
C ASN A 388 11.08 16.63 0.97
N ALA A 389 10.12 16.92 0.08
CA ALA A 389 8.84 17.47 0.49
C ALA A 389 8.12 16.51 1.44
N GLU A 390 7.64 17.04 2.56
CA GLU A 390 6.93 16.27 3.57
C GLU A 390 5.46 16.04 3.18
N PHE A 391 4.89 16.96 2.41
CA PHE A 391 3.53 16.90 1.86
C PHE A 391 3.34 17.93 0.74
N LEU A 392 2.22 17.79 0.05
CA LEU A 392 1.69 18.74 -0.93
C LEU A 392 0.43 19.40 -0.37
N ILE A 393 0.24 20.70 -0.61
CA ILE A 393 -1.04 21.39 -0.40
C ILE A 393 -1.68 21.66 -1.76
N SER A 394 -2.93 21.20 -1.96
CA SER A 394 -3.79 21.57 -3.08
C SER A 394 -4.86 22.58 -2.61
N ALA A 395 -4.95 23.71 -3.28
CA ALA A 395 -5.80 24.82 -2.86
C ALA A 395 -7.31 24.64 -3.12
N GLY A 396 -7.73 23.48 -3.63
CA GLY A 396 -9.13 23.20 -3.97
C GLY A 396 -9.35 23.02 -5.47
N ASP A 397 -10.58 22.76 -5.85
CA ASP A 397 -10.98 22.41 -7.21
C ASP A 397 -10.08 21.29 -7.77
N GLN A 398 -10.14 20.12 -7.12
CA GLN A 398 -9.46 18.92 -7.59
C GLN A 398 -10.12 18.39 -8.86
N SER A 399 -11.45 18.46 -8.93
CA SER A 399 -12.30 18.11 -10.08
C SER A 399 -13.00 19.35 -10.63
N ASP A 400 -13.53 19.27 -11.88
CA ASP A 400 -14.31 20.34 -12.51
C ASP A 400 -15.82 20.12 -12.40
N SER A 401 -16.27 18.88 -12.51
CA SER A 401 -17.69 18.57 -12.67
C SER A 401 -18.46 18.51 -11.35
N SER A 402 -19.65 19.09 -11.35
CA SER A 402 -20.65 18.91 -10.28
C SER A 402 -21.53 17.67 -10.46
N LYS A 403 -21.33 16.86 -11.52
CA LYS A 403 -22.04 15.62 -11.76
C LYS A 403 -21.26 14.44 -11.17
N THR A 404 -21.92 13.63 -10.37
CA THR A 404 -21.33 12.55 -9.58
C THR A 404 -20.50 11.57 -10.40
N ASP A 405 -21.04 11.04 -11.50
CA ASP A 405 -20.37 10.08 -12.36
C ASP A 405 -19.10 10.63 -13.00
N ILE A 406 -19.17 11.86 -13.49
CA ILE A 406 -18.02 12.55 -14.10
C ILE A 406 -16.99 12.93 -13.03
N ALA A 407 -17.43 13.47 -11.90
CA ALA A 407 -16.54 13.85 -10.83
C ALA A 407 -15.74 12.65 -10.27
N ILE A 408 -16.32 11.46 -10.23
CA ILE A 408 -15.61 10.23 -9.83
C ILE A 408 -14.41 9.96 -10.77
N GLU A 409 -14.62 10.03 -12.09
CA GLU A 409 -13.53 9.85 -13.07
C GLU A 409 -12.45 10.93 -12.91
N GLU A 410 -12.84 12.19 -12.74
CA GLU A 410 -11.93 13.31 -12.53
C GLU A 410 -11.10 13.15 -11.24
N TYR A 411 -11.74 12.72 -10.14
CA TYR A 411 -11.03 12.42 -8.89
C TYR A 411 -10.12 11.20 -9.00
N TYR A 412 -10.49 10.22 -9.81
CA TYR A 412 -9.64 9.06 -10.05
C TYR A 412 -8.34 9.50 -10.73
N GLU A 413 -8.44 10.35 -11.75
CA GLU A 413 -7.26 10.93 -12.42
C GLU A 413 -6.45 11.88 -11.51
N PHE A 414 -7.10 12.64 -10.63
CA PHE A 414 -6.39 13.43 -9.62
C PHE A 414 -5.52 12.53 -8.72
N ARG A 415 -5.95 11.31 -8.44
CA ARG A 415 -5.29 10.35 -7.54
C ARG A 415 -4.30 9.42 -8.26
N SER A 416 -4.30 9.41 -9.59
CA SER A 416 -3.50 8.47 -10.39
C SER A 416 -1.97 8.63 -10.29
N PRO A 417 -1.38 9.84 -10.04
CA PRO A 417 0.07 9.98 -10.00
C PRO A 417 0.73 9.20 -8.85
N ASP A 418 1.78 8.45 -9.15
CA ASP A 418 2.55 7.68 -8.18
C ASP A 418 3.20 8.53 -7.08
N GLU A 419 3.40 9.82 -7.35
CA GLU A 419 3.91 10.77 -6.37
C GLU A 419 3.01 10.83 -5.13
N LEU A 420 1.68 10.74 -5.29
CA LEU A 420 0.70 10.80 -4.20
C LEU A 420 0.66 9.53 -3.33
N LYS A 421 1.24 8.43 -3.81
CA LYS A 421 1.49 7.22 -3.03
C LYS A 421 2.68 7.36 -2.09
N ASN A 422 3.52 8.41 -2.28
CA ASN A 422 4.75 8.63 -1.52
C ASN A 422 4.79 10.00 -0.82
N ILE A 423 4.11 11.00 -1.36
CA ILE A 423 4.01 12.36 -0.81
C ILE A 423 2.56 12.60 -0.39
N PRO A 424 2.28 12.77 0.92
CA PRO A 424 0.91 13.02 1.39
C PRO A 424 0.34 14.32 0.83
N VAL A 425 -0.93 14.31 0.45
CA VAL A 425 -1.62 15.52 -0.05
C VAL A 425 -2.63 16.04 0.97
N ALA A 426 -2.52 17.31 1.31
CA ALA A 426 -3.49 18.08 2.08
C ALA A 426 -4.38 18.86 1.11
N VAL A 427 -5.66 18.50 1.04
CA VAL A 427 -6.61 19.07 0.08
C VAL A 427 -7.51 20.13 0.73
N ASN A 428 -7.75 21.25 0.06
CA ASN A 428 -8.82 22.17 0.39
C ASN A 428 -10.06 21.86 -0.46
N LYS A 429 -11.24 22.21 0.04
CA LYS A 429 -12.48 22.13 -0.71
C LYS A 429 -12.67 23.36 -1.58
N GLY A 430 -12.68 23.18 -2.90
CA GLY A 430 -12.97 24.24 -3.86
C GLY A 430 -14.47 24.37 -4.16
N ASN A 431 -14.83 25.30 -5.03
CA ASN A 431 -16.22 25.50 -5.41
C ASN A 431 -16.71 24.51 -6.50
N HIS A 432 -15.81 23.83 -7.16
CA HIS A 432 -16.11 22.70 -8.04
C HIS A 432 -16.18 21.36 -7.29
N ASP A 433 -15.58 21.25 -6.12
CA ASP A 433 -15.68 20.08 -5.22
C ASP A 433 -17.04 20.03 -4.50
N THR A 434 -18.14 20.24 -5.23
CA THR A 434 -19.47 20.47 -4.65
C THR A 434 -20.29 19.21 -4.49
N VAL A 435 -19.93 18.11 -5.12
CA VAL A 435 -20.55 16.83 -4.84
C VAL A 435 -20.09 16.40 -3.46
N LYS A 436 -20.87 16.87 -2.46
CA LYS A 436 -20.49 16.84 -1.05
C LYS A 436 -20.12 15.42 -0.59
N GLU A 437 -20.96 14.47 -0.94
CA GLU A 437 -20.80 13.09 -0.54
C GLU A 437 -19.51 12.49 -1.12
N ILE A 438 -19.15 12.82 -2.37
CA ILE A 438 -17.92 12.33 -2.97
C ILE A 438 -16.70 12.94 -2.31
N TYR A 439 -16.64 14.27 -2.16
CA TYR A 439 -15.48 14.93 -1.57
C TYR A 439 -15.22 14.48 -0.12
N GLU A 440 -16.26 14.49 0.72
CA GLU A 440 -16.13 14.15 2.14
C GLU A 440 -15.86 12.65 2.36
N GLU A 441 -16.44 11.81 1.50
CA GLU A 441 -16.28 10.37 1.65
C GLU A 441 -14.97 9.83 1.06
N GLN A 442 -14.34 10.51 0.11
CA GLN A 442 -13.08 10.02 -0.46
C GLN A 442 -11.82 10.58 0.19
N PHE A 443 -11.88 11.74 0.83
CA PHE A 443 -10.74 12.28 1.54
C PHE A 443 -10.83 12.02 3.04
N MET A 444 -9.67 11.95 3.69
CA MET A 444 -9.54 11.70 5.13
C MET A 444 -8.66 12.80 5.75
N PRO A 445 -9.09 14.06 5.73
CA PRO A 445 -8.28 15.12 6.30
C PRO A 445 -8.12 14.94 7.83
N PRO A 446 -6.99 15.35 8.40
CA PRO A 446 -6.73 15.20 9.83
C PRO A 446 -7.69 16.05 10.64
N GLY A 447 -8.24 15.46 11.71
CA GLY A 447 -9.01 16.21 12.71
C GLY A 447 -10.13 17.09 12.15
N VAL A 448 -10.88 16.59 11.15
CA VAL A 448 -12.03 17.33 10.57
C VAL A 448 -12.94 17.80 11.68
N TRP A 449 -13.14 19.12 11.72
CA TRP A 449 -14.00 19.71 12.71
C TRP A 449 -15.44 19.87 12.20
N ASP A 450 -15.61 20.48 11.04
CA ASP A 450 -16.90 20.72 10.42
C ASP A 450 -16.70 21.14 8.95
N ASP A 451 -17.52 20.59 8.03
CA ASP A 451 -17.59 20.99 6.63
C ASP A 451 -16.21 21.21 5.98
N ALA A 452 -15.34 20.17 6.04
CA ALA A 452 -13.99 20.17 5.47
C ALA A 452 -13.01 21.23 6.02
N ASN A 453 -13.29 21.80 7.20
CA ASN A 453 -12.29 22.57 7.93
C ASN A 453 -11.44 21.65 8.81
N TYR A 454 -10.12 21.80 8.76
CA TYR A 454 -9.20 20.99 9.55
C TYR A 454 -7.88 21.71 9.80
N TYR A 455 -7.09 21.20 10.71
CA TYR A 455 -5.71 21.65 10.88
C TYR A 455 -4.78 20.50 11.27
N PHE A 456 -3.51 20.69 11.01
CA PHE A 456 -2.42 19.84 11.49
C PHE A 456 -1.18 20.69 11.81
N ALA A 457 -0.29 20.15 12.60
CA ALA A 457 0.94 20.84 12.97
C ALA A 457 2.17 20.04 12.59
N ARG A 458 3.23 20.71 12.12
CA ARG A 458 4.53 20.16 11.80
C ARG A 458 5.62 21.10 12.29
N ASP A 459 6.51 20.61 13.13
CA ASP A 459 7.73 21.29 13.58
C ASP A 459 7.55 22.79 13.93
N GLY A 460 6.52 23.10 14.74
CA GLY A 460 6.21 24.47 15.14
C GLY A 460 5.42 25.29 14.12
N VAL A 461 5.01 24.70 13.01
CA VAL A 461 4.15 25.34 12.00
C VAL A 461 2.75 24.76 12.08
N LEU A 462 1.75 25.65 12.22
CA LEU A 462 0.34 25.32 12.12
C LEU A 462 -0.13 25.49 10.67
N PHE A 463 -0.71 24.45 10.09
CA PHE A 463 -1.42 24.47 8.82
C PHE A 463 -2.92 24.38 9.11
N PHE A 464 -3.66 25.38 8.70
CA PHE A 464 -5.10 25.47 8.90
C PHE A 464 -5.81 25.53 7.55
N ALA A 465 -6.49 24.45 7.19
CA ALA A 465 -7.31 24.36 5.98
C ALA A 465 -8.71 24.88 6.28
N LEU A 466 -9.09 25.96 5.58
CA LEU A 466 -10.34 26.67 5.75
C LEU A 466 -11.24 26.44 4.54
N ASN A 467 -12.45 25.92 4.76
CA ASN A 467 -13.46 25.84 3.72
C ASN A 467 -14.07 27.22 3.45
N SER A 468 -13.57 27.89 2.45
CA SER A 468 -14.04 29.24 2.05
C SER A 468 -15.41 29.22 1.35
N ASN A 469 -15.99 28.03 1.03
CA ASN A 469 -17.36 27.91 0.52
C ASN A 469 -18.40 28.01 1.63
N SER A 470 -18.02 27.71 2.87
CA SER A 470 -18.89 27.79 4.03
C SER A 470 -19.18 29.26 4.42
N GLY A 471 -20.38 29.53 4.87
CA GLY A 471 -20.76 30.84 5.45
C GLY A 471 -20.45 30.98 6.94
N SER A 472 -19.81 29.96 7.57
CA SER A 472 -19.62 29.85 9.03
C SER A 472 -18.42 30.63 9.55
N TYR A 473 -18.17 31.83 9.06
CA TYR A 473 -16.95 32.62 9.27
C TYR A 473 -16.57 32.81 10.76
N ALA A 474 -17.51 33.17 11.62
CA ALA A 474 -17.23 33.40 13.03
C ALA A 474 -16.74 32.08 13.71
N THR A 475 -17.38 30.99 13.40
CA THR A 475 -17.04 29.67 13.94
C THR A 475 -15.68 29.21 13.45
N GLN A 476 -15.35 29.46 12.19
CA GLN A 476 -14.03 29.14 11.61
C GLN A 476 -12.90 29.96 12.27
N ILE A 477 -13.13 31.24 12.55
CA ILE A 477 -12.16 32.08 13.27
C ILE A 477 -11.96 31.58 14.71
N GLU A 478 -13.03 31.20 15.41
CA GLU A 478 -12.91 30.62 16.75
C GLU A 478 -12.19 29.27 16.73
N TYR A 479 -12.37 28.46 15.67
CA TYR A 479 -11.65 27.21 15.49
C TYR A 479 -10.16 27.46 15.23
N LEU A 480 -9.80 28.43 14.40
CA LEU A 480 -8.42 28.85 14.19
C LEU A 480 -7.77 29.33 15.51
N LYS A 481 -8.47 30.11 16.31
CA LYS A 481 -7.98 30.53 17.65
C LYS A 481 -7.69 29.35 18.55
N LYS A 482 -8.58 28.34 18.57
CA LYS A 482 -8.37 27.09 19.33
C LYS A 482 -7.18 26.29 18.78
N ALA A 483 -7.04 26.19 17.46
CA ALA A 483 -5.90 25.52 16.84
C ALA A 483 -4.58 26.18 17.26
N ILE A 484 -4.50 27.50 17.23
CA ILE A 484 -3.33 28.27 17.68
C ILE A 484 -3.05 28.01 19.16
N GLN A 485 -4.06 28.04 20.02
CA GLN A 485 -3.89 27.77 21.46
C GLN A 485 -3.39 26.34 21.74
N ASN A 486 -3.91 25.36 20.99
CA ASN A 486 -3.56 23.96 21.16
C ASN A 486 -2.14 23.63 20.69
N THR A 487 -1.67 24.31 19.63
CA THR A 487 -0.38 24.00 18.98
C THR A 487 0.74 24.97 19.37
N ASN A 488 0.42 26.17 19.85
CA ASN A 488 1.37 27.24 20.15
C ASN A 488 2.46 27.41 19.06
N PRO A 489 2.05 27.71 17.82
CA PRO A 489 2.94 27.64 16.66
C PRO A 489 3.87 28.85 16.58
N GLU A 490 5.04 28.67 15.97
CA GLU A 490 5.95 29.75 15.56
C GLU A 490 5.47 30.38 14.23
N TRP A 491 4.92 29.55 13.32
CA TRP A 491 4.37 29.97 12.02
C TRP A 491 2.92 29.51 11.88
N ILE A 492 2.09 30.39 11.28
CA ILE A 492 0.68 30.11 11.01
C ILE A 492 0.42 30.25 9.52
N ILE A 493 0.13 29.13 8.87
CA ILE A 493 -0.20 29.04 7.45
C ILE A 493 -1.70 28.73 7.35
N VAL A 494 -2.45 29.57 6.68
CA VAL A 494 -3.86 29.31 6.33
C VAL A 494 -3.92 28.91 4.86
N THR A 495 -4.66 27.87 4.56
CA THR A 495 -4.95 27.46 3.19
C THR A 495 -6.44 27.53 2.95
N MET A 496 -6.85 28.05 1.81
CA MET A 496 -8.25 28.20 1.44
C MET A 496 -8.41 28.27 -0.07
N HIS A 497 -9.59 27.94 -0.58
CA HIS A 497 -9.76 27.96 -2.04
C HIS A 497 -9.88 29.39 -2.59
N TYR A 498 -10.83 30.18 -2.11
CA TYR A 498 -11.04 31.54 -2.65
C TYR A 498 -9.89 32.48 -2.37
N SER A 499 -9.37 33.11 -3.41
CA SER A 499 -8.31 34.14 -3.32
C SER A 499 -8.88 35.46 -2.82
N MET A 500 -8.60 35.82 -1.56
CA MET A 500 -9.03 37.12 -1.01
C MET A 500 -8.33 38.30 -1.70
N PHE A 501 -7.08 38.10 -2.16
CA PHE A 501 -6.28 39.14 -2.82
C PHE A 501 -5.66 38.58 -4.09
N SER A 502 -6.33 38.74 -5.21
CA SER A 502 -5.92 38.30 -6.52
C SER A 502 -5.94 39.46 -7.53
N ALA A 503 -5.39 39.23 -8.71
CA ALA A 503 -5.50 40.10 -9.87
C ALA A 503 -6.48 39.55 -10.92
N GLY A 504 -7.13 38.43 -10.67
CA GLY A 504 -8.07 37.76 -11.57
C GLY A 504 -9.50 38.34 -11.51
N PRO A 505 -10.40 37.82 -12.37
CA PRO A 505 -11.74 38.39 -12.58
C PRO A 505 -12.65 38.25 -11.37
N HIS A 506 -12.42 37.30 -10.48
CA HIS A 506 -13.25 37.10 -9.30
C HIS A 506 -12.85 38.00 -8.12
N SER A 507 -11.73 38.73 -8.24
CA SER A 507 -11.14 39.48 -7.11
C SER A 507 -12.05 40.56 -6.49
N ASP A 508 -13.03 41.08 -7.22
CA ASP A 508 -13.97 42.11 -6.74
C ASP A 508 -15.43 41.59 -6.65
N GLU A 509 -15.65 40.28 -6.73
CA GLU A 509 -16.96 39.69 -6.47
C GLU A 509 -17.42 39.93 -5.03
N GLU A 510 -18.72 40.14 -4.82
CA GLU A 510 -19.31 40.39 -3.50
C GLU A 510 -18.89 39.34 -2.47
N LYS A 511 -18.84 38.07 -2.86
CA LYS A 511 -18.39 36.94 -2.01
C LYS A 511 -16.95 37.18 -1.54
N ILE A 512 -16.04 37.50 -2.46
CA ILE A 512 -14.62 37.71 -2.15
C ILE A 512 -14.43 38.95 -1.29
N LEU A 513 -15.17 40.02 -1.57
CA LEU A 513 -15.16 41.25 -0.76
C LEU A 513 -15.65 40.98 0.68
N ASN A 514 -16.65 40.13 0.85
CA ASN A 514 -17.12 39.68 2.16
C ASN A 514 -16.09 38.83 2.92
N LEU A 515 -15.47 37.86 2.26
CA LEU A 515 -14.37 37.06 2.83
C LEU A 515 -13.23 37.97 3.29
N ARG A 516 -12.81 38.88 2.43
CA ARG A 516 -11.75 39.86 2.71
C ARG A 516 -12.08 40.72 3.94
N LYS A 517 -13.32 41.19 4.05
CA LYS A 517 -13.76 41.98 5.17
C LYS A 517 -13.71 41.22 6.50
N VAL A 518 -14.10 39.97 6.51
CA VAL A 518 -14.20 39.15 7.73
C VAL A 518 -12.84 38.57 8.15
N TYR A 519 -12.14 37.93 7.25
CA TYR A 519 -10.93 37.22 7.64
C TYR A 519 -9.69 38.08 7.76
N ASN A 520 -9.60 39.16 6.99
CA ASN A 520 -8.38 39.94 6.93
C ASN A 520 -8.02 40.62 8.26
N GLU A 521 -9.03 41.12 9.00
CA GLU A 521 -8.83 41.68 10.34
C GLU A 521 -8.44 40.56 11.32
N ALA A 522 -9.16 39.43 11.30
CA ALA A 522 -8.90 38.29 12.15
C ALA A 522 -7.49 37.68 11.90
N PHE A 523 -7.07 37.55 10.65
CA PHE A 523 -5.73 37.03 10.32
C PHE A 523 -4.63 37.99 10.80
N SER A 524 -4.85 39.30 10.68
CA SER A 524 -3.92 40.30 11.22
C SER A 524 -3.84 40.26 12.75
N GLU A 525 -4.95 40.11 13.46
CA GLU A 525 -4.99 39.98 14.92
C GLU A 525 -4.35 38.68 15.43
N LEU A 526 -4.55 37.58 14.70
CA LEU A 526 -4.02 36.26 15.03
C LEU A 526 -2.59 36.02 14.54
N ASP A 527 -1.98 37.03 13.91
CA ASP A 527 -0.63 37.01 13.36
C ASP A 527 -0.41 35.88 12.32
N VAL A 528 -1.41 35.63 11.46
CA VAL A 528 -1.27 34.70 10.35
C VAL A 528 -0.15 35.17 9.42
N ASP A 529 0.73 34.26 9.05
CA ASP A 529 1.94 34.59 8.29
C ASP A 529 1.76 34.53 6.78
N LEU A 530 1.11 33.46 6.33
CA LEU A 530 0.90 33.17 4.91
C LEU A 530 -0.50 32.63 4.69
N VAL A 531 -1.16 33.13 3.65
CA VAL A 531 -2.40 32.56 3.13
C VAL A 531 -2.15 32.05 1.71
N LEU A 532 -2.41 30.76 1.50
CA LEU A 532 -2.30 30.08 0.21
C LEU A 532 -3.70 29.84 -0.34
N SER A 533 -3.93 30.19 -1.61
CA SER A 533 -5.25 30.09 -2.24
C SER A 533 -5.17 29.74 -3.74
N GLY A 534 -6.31 29.39 -4.34
CA GLY A 534 -6.51 29.09 -5.75
C GLY A 534 -7.57 29.94 -6.40
N HIS A 535 -8.53 29.32 -7.11
CA HIS A 535 -9.76 29.88 -7.66
C HIS A 535 -9.62 30.80 -8.88
N ASP A 536 -8.72 31.74 -8.84
CA ASP A 536 -8.58 32.74 -9.92
C ASP A 536 -7.68 32.28 -11.07
N HIS A 537 -7.12 31.07 -10.97
CA HIS A 537 -6.25 30.46 -12.00
C HIS A 537 -5.17 31.40 -12.53
N LEU A 538 -4.76 32.35 -11.70
CA LEU A 538 -3.79 33.40 -12.00
C LEU A 538 -2.86 33.56 -10.79
N TYR A 539 -1.56 33.40 -11.02
CA TYR A 539 -0.57 33.63 -9.98
C TYR A 539 -0.54 35.10 -9.57
N ALA A 540 -0.77 35.33 -8.29
CA ALA A 540 -0.66 36.67 -7.71
C ALA A 540 -0.09 36.61 -6.29
N ARG A 541 0.87 37.47 -6.00
CA ARG A 541 1.43 37.62 -4.67
C ARG A 541 1.31 39.06 -4.20
N THR A 542 0.85 39.24 -2.98
CA THR A 542 0.70 40.60 -2.40
C THR A 542 2.03 41.12 -1.84
N TYR A 543 2.09 42.40 -1.55
CA TYR A 543 2.95 42.88 -0.49
C TYR A 543 2.53 42.28 0.84
N LEU A 544 3.37 42.36 1.87
CA LEU A 544 2.92 42.09 3.24
C LEU A 544 1.75 43.05 3.56
N MET A 545 0.63 42.46 4.01
CA MET A 545 -0.61 43.18 4.29
C MET A 545 -0.81 43.32 5.79
N LYS A 546 -1.17 44.48 6.29
CA LYS A 546 -1.65 44.67 7.66
C LYS A 546 -3.12 45.09 7.62
N GLY A 547 -3.98 44.17 7.93
CA GLY A 547 -5.38 44.34 7.61
C GLY A 547 -5.53 44.63 6.11
N MET A 548 -6.42 45.54 5.72
CA MET A 548 -6.69 45.93 4.33
C MET A 548 -5.57 46.75 3.67
N LYS A 549 -4.49 47.10 4.40
CA LYS A 549 -3.47 47.99 3.91
C LYS A 549 -2.21 47.25 3.49
N SER A 550 -1.75 47.52 2.27
CA SER A 550 -0.43 47.13 1.84
C SER A 550 0.65 47.91 2.60
N THR A 551 1.65 47.21 3.07
CA THR A 551 2.82 47.85 3.71
C THR A 551 3.85 48.34 2.70
N GLY A 552 3.71 47.98 1.42
CA GLY A 552 4.66 48.23 0.37
C GLY A 552 5.91 47.33 0.45
N ASN A 553 5.95 46.41 1.42
CA ASN A 553 7.07 45.48 1.63
C ASN A 553 6.77 44.15 0.92
N ALA A 554 7.52 43.85 -0.14
CA ALA A 554 7.30 42.66 -0.96
C ALA A 554 8.03 41.40 -0.43
N SER A 555 9.02 41.60 0.44
CA SER A 555 9.86 40.51 1.01
C SER A 555 10.63 41.01 2.23
N GLY A 556 11.34 40.14 2.94
CA GLY A 556 12.19 40.50 4.06
C GLY A 556 11.54 40.37 5.42
N LEU A 557 11.72 41.34 6.33
CA LEU A 557 11.24 41.27 7.70
C LEU A 557 9.72 41.50 7.79
N LYS A 558 9.00 40.47 8.24
CA LYS A 558 7.59 40.54 8.60
C LYS A 558 7.45 41.10 10.01
N LYS A 559 6.55 42.04 10.19
CA LYS A 559 6.15 42.55 11.51
C LYS A 559 4.88 41.86 11.99
N GLN A 560 4.65 41.92 13.28
CA GLN A 560 3.42 41.39 13.90
C GLN A 560 2.14 41.93 13.23
N GLY A 561 1.24 40.99 12.91
CA GLY A 561 -0.02 41.28 12.24
C GLY A 561 0.11 41.54 10.73
N GLU A 562 1.28 41.36 10.15
CA GLU A 562 1.46 41.38 8.70
C GLU A 562 1.26 39.96 8.12
N THR A 563 0.53 39.83 7.03
CA THR A 563 0.20 38.59 6.34
C THR A 563 0.59 38.68 4.87
N LEU A 564 1.23 37.62 4.34
CA LEU A 564 1.43 37.43 2.90
C LEU A 564 0.26 36.64 2.32
N TYR A 565 -0.24 37.03 1.16
CA TYR A 565 -1.23 36.27 0.39
C TYR A 565 -0.64 35.86 -0.94
N LEU A 566 -0.81 34.57 -1.28
CA LEU A 566 -0.37 33.99 -2.54
C LEU A 566 -1.51 33.19 -3.15
N SER A 567 -1.90 33.57 -4.37
CA SER A 567 -2.83 32.83 -5.22
C SER A 567 -2.04 31.96 -6.19
N GLY A 568 -2.32 30.66 -6.21
CA GLY A 568 -1.80 29.73 -7.21
C GLY A 568 -2.56 29.86 -8.53
N THR A 569 -1.94 29.41 -9.60
CA THR A 569 -2.57 29.25 -10.91
C THR A 569 -3.03 27.82 -11.13
N SER A 570 -3.66 27.52 -12.29
CA SER A 570 -3.93 26.15 -12.68
C SER A 570 -2.66 25.30 -12.62
N SER A 571 -2.71 24.17 -11.95
CA SER A 571 -1.57 23.27 -11.83
C SER A 571 -1.49 22.23 -12.96
N THR A 572 -2.58 22.04 -13.70
CA THR A 572 -2.63 21.20 -14.91
C THR A 572 -2.47 22.00 -16.19
N GLY A 573 -2.83 23.29 -16.14
CA GLY A 573 -2.94 24.11 -17.35
C GLY A 573 -4.28 23.96 -18.05
N SER A 574 -5.23 23.26 -17.44
CA SER A 574 -6.57 23.02 -18.00
C SER A 574 -7.37 24.32 -18.21
N LYS A 575 -7.18 25.31 -17.31
CA LYS A 575 -7.96 26.54 -17.32
C LYS A 575 -7.13 27.72 -16.80
N PHE A 576 -7.20 28.84 -17.51
CA PHE A 576 -6.60 30.10 -17.09
C PHE A 576 -7.57 31.25 -17.25
N TYR A 577 -7.51 32.23 -16.35
CA TYR A 577 -8.25 33.46 -16.49
C TYR A 577 -7.36 34.62 -16.90
N GLU A 578 -7.97 35.59 -17.55
CA GLU A 578 -7.30 36.83 -17.92
C GLU A 578 -7.22 37.75 -16.71
N LYS A 579 -6.15 38.50 -16.60
CA LYS A 579 -6.00 39.53 -15.59
C LYS A 579 -7.09 40.61 -15.75
N GLU A 580 -7.69 41.01 -14.66
CA GLU A 580 -8.60 42.13 -14.63
C GLU A 580 -7.89 43.47 -14.93
N SER A 581 -8.56 44.36 -15.66
CA SER A 581 -7.99 45.65 -16.01
C SER A 581 -7.76 46.53 -14.77
N GLY A 582 -6.58 47.11 -14.64
CA GLY A 582 -6.20 47.98 -13.53
C GLY A 582 -5.15 47.38 -12.59
N LYS A 583 -4.33 48.24 -12.00
CA LYS A 583 -3.31 47.83 -11.04
C LYS A 583 -3.93 47.79 -9.63
N LYS A 584 -4.08 46.59 -9.09
CA LYS A 584 -4.49 46.43 -7.68
C LYS A 584 -3.32 46.86 -6.77
N GLY A 585 -3.51 47.85 -5.93
CA GLY A 585 -2.44 48.45 -5.11
C GLY A 585 -1.81 47.50 -4.06
N TYR A 586 -2.41 46.37 -3.82
CA TYR A 586 -1.92 45.36 -2.90
C TYR A 586 -1.03 44.28 -3.57
N ILE A 587 -0.99 44.19 -4.91
CA ILE A 587 -0.21 43.19 -5.64
C ILE A 587 1.23 43.64 -5.78
N ALA A 588 2.16 42.80 -5.28
CA ALA A 588 3.60 42.97 -5.43
C ALA A 588 4.13 42.29 -6.68
N PHE A 589 3.59 41.11 -6.99
CA PHE A 589 3.97 40.28 -8.14
C PHE A 589 2.73 39.58 -8.69
N TYR A 590 2.60 39.51 -9.98
CA TYR A 590 1.55 38.75 -10.65
C TYR A 590 2.11 38.17 -11.96
N ASP A 591 1.41 37.19 -12.49
CA ASP A 591 1.63 36.66 -13.81
C ASP A 591 1.59 37.78 -14.87
N GLY A 592 2.61 37.87 -15.70
CA GLY A 592 2.68 38.83 -16.77
C GLY A 592 1.56 38.61 -17.81
N GLU A 593 1.33 39.60 -18.67
CA GLU A 593 0.17 39.65 -19.57
C GLU A 593 -0.01 38.46 -20.55
N THR A 594 0.86 37.46 -20.55
CA THR A 594 0.90 36.42 -21.60
C THR A 594 1.22 35.00 -21.14
N GLU A 595 1.52 34.74 -19.88
CA GLU A 595 1.96 33.39 -19.47
C GLU A 595 0.82 32.54 -18.86
N LYS A 596 0.18 31.74 -19.70
CA LYS A 596 -0.72 30.67 -19.31
C LYS A 596 0.10 29.38 -19.12
N THR A 597 0.83 29.30 -18.02
CA THR A 597 1.74 28.19 -17.72
C THR A 597 1.41 27.60 -16.36
N PRO A 598 1.31 26.27 -16.26
CA PRO A 598 1.13 25.62 -14.96
C PRO A 598 2.34 25.87 -14.05
N LEU A 599 2.05 26.15 -12.77
CA LEU A 599 3.06 26.46 -11.76
C LEU A 599 2.95 25.55 -10.55
N ILE A 600 4.11 25.30 -9.92
CA ILE A 600 4.21 24.65 -8.61
C ILE A 600 5.18 25.42 -7.73
N SER A 601 4.88 25.53 -6.44
CA SER A 601 5.72 26.24 -5.48
C SER A 601 6.34 25.26 -4.49
N ALA A 602 7.67 25.36 -4.30
CA ALA A 602 8.40 24.75 -3.22
C ALA A 602 8.51 25.76 -2.06
N ILE A 603 7.99 25.38 -0.88
CA ILE A 603 7.98 26.23 0.30
C ILE A 603 8.79 25.56 1.41
N THR A 604 9.72 26.32 1.98
CA THR A 604 10.57 25.87 3.08
C THR A 604 10.48 26.84 4.26
N ILE A 605 10.32 26.28 5.46
CA ILE A 605 10.32 27.04 6.71
C ILE A 605 11.43 26.45 7.59
N GLN A 606 12.43 27.25 7.93
CA GLN A 606 13.52 26.84 8.80
C GLN A 606 13.77 27.94 9.85
N GLY A 607 13.46 27.61 11.10
CA GLY A 607 13.46 28.57 12.19
C GLY A 607 12.63 29.81 11.80
N LYS A 608 13.22 30.98 11.87
CA LYS A 608 12.54 32.26 11.57
C LYS A 608 12.54 32.67 10.09
N THR A 609 12.79 31.76 9.17
CA THR A 609 12.87 32.05 7.74
C THR A 609 11.89 31.17 6.95
N LEU A 610 11.05 31.78 6.16
CA LEU A 610 10.16 31.16 5.18
C LEU A 610 10.62 31.57 3.79
N THR A 611 10.83 30.62 2.90
CA THR A 611 11.18 30.85 1.48
C THR A 611 10.15 30.16 0.59
N ILE A 612 9.66 30.88 -0.41
CA ILE A 612 8.78 30.39 -1.46
C ILE A 612 9.52 30.50 -2.76
N LYS A 613 9.64 29.39 -3.49
CA LYS A 613 10.19 29.34 -4.84
C LYS A 613 9.16 28.70 -5.77
N THR A 614 8.61 29.49 -6.68
CA THR A 614 7.63 29.04 -7.67
C THR A 614 8.32 28.82 -9.01
N VAL A 615 8.04 27.70 -9.66
CA VAL A 615 8.63 27.35 -10.96
C VAL A 615 7.55 27.02 -11.98
N ARG A 616 7.89 27.16 -13.26
CA ARG A 616 7.08 26.66 -14.38
C ARG A 616 7.25 25.16 -14.50
N THR A 617 6.15 24.46 -14.70
CA THR A 617 6.20 22.99 -14.85
C THR A 617 6.69 22.58 -16.26
N THR A 618 6.72 23.49 -17.21
CA THR A 618 7.15 23.25 -18.59
C THR A 618 8.66 23.10 -18.74
N ASP A 619 9.46 23.89 -18.00
CA ASP A 619 10.91 23.96 -18.15
C ASP A 619 11.67 24.10 -16.81
N MET A 620 10.98 24.05 -15.69
CA MET A 620 11.50 24.23 -14.33
C MET A 620 12.18 25.58 -14.07
N SER A 621 11.98 26.57 -14.95
CA SER A 621 12.52 27.91 -14.74
C SER A 621 11.82 28.59 -13.56
N VAL A 622 12.58 29.38 -12.79
CA VAL A 622 12.04 30.14 -11.66
C VAL A 622 11.09 31.22 -12.18
N PHE A 623 9.87 31.20 -11.66
CA PHE A 623 8.85 32.19 -11.96
C PHE A 623 8.83 33.32 -10.93
N ASP A 624 8.80 32.99 -9.64
CA ASP A 624 8.90 33.95 -8.53
C ASP A 624 9.70 33.32 -7.37
N GLU A 625 10.44 34.15 -6.66
CA GLU A 625 11.16 33.73 -5.46
C GLU A 625 11.14 34.82 -4.38
N ILE A 626 10.79 34.42 -3.16
CA ILE A 626 10.65 35.36 -2.05
C ILE A 626 11.11 34.71 -0.73
N THR A 627 11.66 35.54 0.13
CA THR A 627 12.00 35.15 1.51
C THR A 627 11.40 36.13 2.50
N ILE A 628 10.74 35.58 3.53
CA ILE A 628 10.20 36.30 4.68
C ILE A 628 10.93 35.85 5.94
N ARG A 629 11.16 36.77 6.85
CA ARG A 629 11.80 36.52 8.16
C ARG A 629 10.98 37.09 9.29
N LYS A 630 10.99 36.42 10.45
CA LYS A 630 10.43 36.90 11.72
C LYS A 630 11.51 37.41 12.67
#